data_8b0f6cf1e5a1f4cb84529b2716dd21f5
#
_entry.id   8b0f6cf1e5a1f4cb84529b2716dd21f5
#
_cell.length_a   1.000
_cell.length_b   1.000
_cell.length_c   1.000
_cell.angle_alpha   90.00
_cell.angle_beta   90.00
_cell.angle_gamma   90.00
#
_symmetry.space_group_name_H-M   'P 1'
#
loop_
_entity.id
_entity.type
_entity.pdbx_description
1 polymer ?
#
loop_
_entity_poly.entity_id
_entity_poly.type
_entity_poly.pdbx_seq_one_letter_code
_entity_poly.pdbx_strand_id
1 'polypeptide(L)'
;MKNVKVIKKAAIFLMVFVLAFSSLSAAAAVTYKTGNRTVRYRGANYKVYYNSKRVNSVTRPSLMINGNIMIQYHNTMLKRGPKVSVSKANKGKTITLSANGNRVRFYLNKKYIKVNGKKERIRTAPVKAKIGGASLIMLPARVAFEELGFHYIYNKSKKAIYVTGNTTTTNAPASTPIVNEPAVNTGLQATAFKNMSTQEFINAVGPIAREDYRKTGVLASVTLAQAINESGWGKSGLTQNSNNMFGMKTSLSGNSWSGSVWDGRSYVEVKTREEYNGKKVTITAKFRKYPSVAQSIADHSAYLSNAMNGARRRYDGLTDTKSYSSQLTILQKGGYCTWSGYVSELTTLIKKYDLTKWDN
;
A
#
# COMPACT_ATOMS: atom_id res chain seq x y z
N MET A 1 -86.86 8.79 -22.22
CA MET A 1 -86.59 8.29 -23.57
C MET A 1 -85.12 8.57 -23.92
N LYS A 2 -84.44 7.55 -24.47
CA LYS A 2 -83.10 7.50 -25.06
C LYS A 2 -81.93 7.79 -24.14
N ASN A 3 -81.32 6.66 -23.64
CA ASN A 3 -80.00 6.52 -23.06
C ASN A 3 -78.92 6.82 -24.11
N VAL A 4 -78.00 7.69 -23.81
CA VAL A 4 -76.73 7.83 -24.53
C VAL A 4 -75.57 7.22 -23.69
N LYS A 5 -75.08 6.06 -24.12
CA LYS A 5 -73.91 5.44 -23.54
C LYS A 5 -72.68 6.23 -23.95
N VAL A 6 -71.99 6.79 -22.97
CA VAL A 6 -70.66 7.38 -23.17
C VAL A 6 -69.66 6.26 -23.12
N ILE A 7 -69.06 5.88 -24.24
CA ILE A 7 -67.93 4.94 -24.34
C ILE A 7 -66.65 5.69 -23.99
N LYS A 8 -66.12 5.42 -22.81
CA LYS A 8 -64.81 5.91 -22.45
C LYS A 8 -63.75 5.07 -23.22
N LYS A 9 -63.12 5.70 -24.21
CA LYS A 9 -61.91 5.13 -24.85
C LYS A 9 -60.76 5.21 -23.85
N ALA A 10 -60.39 4.06 -23.28
CA ALA A 10 -59.13 3.92 -22.57
C ALA A 10 -57.99 3.87 -23.60
N ALA A 11 -57.20 4.91 -23.69
CA ALA A 11 -55.97 4.90 -24.45
C ALA A 11 -54.93 4.05 -23.69
N ILE A 12 -54.67 2.85 -24.18
CA ILE A 12 -53.59 2.01 -23.72
C ILE A 12 -52.30 2.60 -24.27
N PHE A 13 -51.56 3.29 -23.39
CA PHE A 13 -50.21 3.73 -23.69
C PHE A 13 -49.30 2.49 -23.64
N LEU A 14 -48.99 1.92 -24.78
CA LEU A 14 -48.01 0.85 -24.93
C LEU A 14 -46.64 1.48 -24.76
N MET A 15 -46.13 1.45 -23.52
CA MET A 15 -44.77 1.87 -23.21
C MET A 15 -43.80 0.78 -23.73
N VAL A 16 -43.30 0.99 -24.95
CA VAL A 16 -42.24 0.17 -25.52
C VAL A 16 -40.97 0.45 -24.71
N PHE A 17 -40.73 -0.40 -23.73
CA PHE A 17 -39.42 -0.49 -23.07
C PHE A 17 -38.42 -1.01 -24.10
N VAL A 18 -37.73 -0.11 -24.78
CA VAL A 18 -36.50 -0.45 -25.51
C VAL A 18 -35.46 -0.80 -24.45
N LEU A 19 -35.42 -2.06 -24.12
CA LEU A 19 -34.23 -2.65 -23.44
C LEU A 19 -33.05 -2.43 -24.37
N ALA A 20 -32.35 -1.33 -24.16
CA ALA A 20 -31.00 -1.19 -24.64
C ALA A 20 -30.18 -2.32 -23.97
N PHE A 21 -30.13 -3.46 -24.64
CA PHE A 21 -29.08 -4.44 -24.41
C PHE A 21 -27.77 -3.73 -24.77
N SER A 22 -27.22 -2.99 -23.78
CA SER A 22 -25.79 -2.73 -23.79
C SER A 22 -25.16 -4.09 -23.90
N SER A 23 -24.63 -4.42 -25.09
CA SER A 23 -23.80 -5.58 -25.33
C SER A 23 -22.68 -5.54 -24.29
N LEU A 24 -22.89 -6.23 -23.16
CA LEU A 24 -21.81 -6.59 -22.27
C LEU A 24 -20.86 -7.40 -23.15
N SER A 25 -19.82 -6.78 -23.67
CA SER A 25 -18.77 -7.51 -24.38
C SER A 25 -18.31 -8.60 -23.44
N ALA A 26 -18.64 -9.85 -23.77
CA ALA A 26 -18.32 -11.02 -22.97
C ALA A 26 -16.82 -10.92 -22.68
N ALA A 27 -16.48 -10.66 -21.43
CA ALA A 27 -15.10 -10.53 -21.02
C ALA A 27 -14.39 -11.80 -21.47
N ALA A 28 -13.37 -11.66 -22.34
CA ALA A 28 -12.70 -12.77 -22.96
C ALA A 28 -12.33 -13.82 -21.92
N ALA A 29 -12.72 -15.08 -22.16
CA ALA A 29 -12.52 -16.16 -21.21
C ALA A 29 -11.02 -16.26 -20.86
N VAL A 30 -10.71 -16.14 -19.59
CA VAL A 30 -9.34 -16.25 -19.08
C VAL A 30 -9.15 -17.63 -18.47
N THR A 31 -8.16 -18.36 -18.98
CA THR A 31 -7.74 -19.64 -18.38
C THR A 31 -6.25 -19.61 -18.09
N TYR A 32 -5.81 -20.36 -17.08
CA TYR A 32 -4.38 -20.52 -16.80
C TYR A 32 -4.06 -21.98 -16.43
N LYS A 33 -2.81 -22.38 -16.66
CA LYS A 33 -2.32 -23.71 -16.29
C LYS A 33 -1.58 -23.66 -14.95
N THR A 34 -1.92 -24.59 -14.06
CA THR A 34 -1.19 -24.88 -12.82
C THR A 34 -0.88 -26.38 -12.78
N GLY A 35 0.39 -26.74 -12.97
CA GLY A 35 0.77 -28.12 -13.28
C GLY A 35 0.06 -28.61 -14.55
N ASN A 36 -0.59 -29.75 -14.49
CA ASN A 36 -1.35 -30.35 -15.61
C ASN A 36 -2.82 -29.88 -15.69
N ARG A 37 -3.28 -29.06 -14.75
CA ARG A 37 -4.67 -28.58 -14.72
C ARG A 37 -4.83 -27.24 -15.42
N THR A 38 -5.90 -27.11 -16.22
CA THR A 38 -6.37 -25.84 -16.76
C THR A 38 -7.49 -25.30 -15.88
N VAL A 39 -7.35 -24.08 -15.37
CA VAL A 39 -8.30 -23.41 -14.49
C VAL A 39 -8.91 -22.22 -15.22
N ARG A 40 -10.25 -22.12 -15.20
CA ARG A 40 -10.95 -20.93 -15.67
C ARG A 40 -10.92 -19.86 -14.57
N TYR A 41 -10.39 -18.68 -14.89
CA TYR A 41 -10.35 -17.55 -13.97
C TYR A 41 -11.70 -16.83 -13.94
N ARG A 42 -12.28 -16.71 -12.75
CA ARG A 42 -13.57 -16.01 -12.51
C ARG A 42 -13.41 -14.79 -11.60
N GLY A 43 -12.17 -14.45 -11.25
CA GLY A 43 -11.87 -13.34 -10.33
C GLY A 43 -11.88 -11.98 -10.99
N ALA A 44 -11.71 -10.96 -10.17
CA ALA A 44 -11.65 -9.57 -10.62
C ALA A 44 -10.40 -9.28 -11.46
N ASN A 45 -10.50 -8.27 -12.33
CA ASN A 45 -9.35 -7.67 -13.00
C ASN A 45 -8.76 -6.58 -12.10
N TYR A 46 -7.51 -6.75 -11.69
CA TYR A 46 -6.79 -5.80 -10.84
C TYR A 46 -6.17 -4.70 -11.70
N LYS A 47 -6.41 -3.44 -11.35
CA LYS A 47 -5.82 -2.29 -12.04
C LYS A 47 -4.33 -2.20 -11.70
N VAL A 48 -3.49 -1.85 -12.66
CA VAL A 48 -2.05 -1.62 -12.44
C VAL A 48 -1.69 -0.24 -12.95
N TYR A 49 -1.13 0.57 -12.08
CA TYR A 49 -0.66 1.91 -12.36
C TYR A 49 0.86 1.99 -12.23
N TYR A 50 1.49 2.69 -13.15
CA TYR A 50 2.90 3.07 -13.08
C TYR A 50 3.00 4.58 -13.20
N ASN A 51 3.61 5.24 -12.20
CA ASN A 51 3.66 6.70 -12.08
C ASN A 51 2.29 7.33 -12.38
N SER A 52 1.26 6.90 -11.63
CA SER A 52 -0.14 7.32 -11.73
C SER A 52 -0.86 6.99 -13.05
N LYS A 53 -0.17 6.48 -14.06
CA LYS A 53 -0.76 6.09 -15.35
C LYS A 53 -1.15 4.61 -15.37
N ARG A 54 -2.38 4.30 -15.78
CA ARG A 54 -2.83 2.90 -15.88
C ARG A 54 -2.09 2.17 -17.01
N VAL A 55 -1.47 1.03 -16.67
CA VAL A 55 -0.60 0.26 -17.60
C VAL A 55 -1.19 -1.09 -18.01
N ASN A 56 -2.29 -1.54 -17.40
CA ASN A 56 -3.04 -2.70 -17.87
C ASN A 56 -4.43 -2.32 -18.39
N SER A 57 -5.11 -3.24 -19.07
CA SER A 57 -6.44 -3.03 -19.65
C SER A 57 -7.35 -4.23 -19.38
N VAL A 58 -8.61 -4.15 -19.80
CA VAL A 58 -9.57 -5.27 -19.74
C VAL A 58 -9.11 -6.44 -20.61
N THR A 59 -8.54 -6.15 -21.77
CA THR A 59 -8.00 -7.16 -22.70
C THR A 59 -6.62 -7.71 -22.27
N ARG A 60 -5.98 -7.05 -21.31
CA ARG A 60 -4.70 -7.45 -20.72
C ARG A 60 -4.81 -7.39 -19.19
N PRO A 61 -5.67 -8.23 -18.60
CA PRO A 61 -5.99 -8.17 -17.18
C PRO A 61 -4.82 -8.62 -16.31
N SER A 62 -4.86 -8.19 -15.06
CA SER A 62 -4.06 -8.76 -13.98
C SER A 62 -4.95 -9.66 -13.13
N LEU A 63 -4.44 -10.83 -12.78
CA LEU A 63 -5.21 -11.92 -12.18
C LEU A 63 -4.78 -12.13 -10.73
N MET A 64 -5.71 -12.53 -9.85
CA MET A 64 -5.36 -13.00 -8.51
C MET A 64 -5.24 -14.54 -8.53
N ILE A 65 -4.03 -15.07 -8.35
CA ILE A 65 -3.77 -16.50 -8.31
C ILE A 65 -3.07 -16.84 -6.99
N ASN A 66 -3.66 -17.72 -6.19
CA ASN A 66 -3.13 -18.12 -4.88
C ASN A 66 -2.74 -16.92 -3.99
N GLY A 67 -3.62 -15.92 -3.91
CA GLY A 67 -3.41 -14.72 -3.10
C GLY A 67 -2.37 -13.72 -3.66
N ASN A 68 -1.83 -13.96 -4.85
CA ASN A 68 -0.88 -13.07 -5.50
C ASN A 68 -1.44 -12.47 -6.78
N ILE A 69 -1.24 -11.18 -6.98
CA ILE A 69 -1.60 -10.53 -8.24
C ILE A 69 -0.54 -10.86 -9.28
N MET A 70 -1.03 -11.41 -10.39
CA MET A 70 -0.22 -11.81 -11.54
C MET A 70 -0.40 -10.81 -12.66
N ILE A 71 0.69 -10.34 -13.24
CA ILE A 71 0.70 -9.39 -14.35
C ILE A 71 1.23 -10.01 -15.63
N GLN A 72 0.70 -9.55 -16.73
CA GLN A 72 1.28 -9.82 -18.05
C GLN A 72 2.48 -8.87 -18.26
N TYR A 73 3.69 -9.34 -17.96
CA TYR A 73 4.89 -8.51 -17.87
C TYR A 73 5.19 -7.72 -19.14
N HIS A 74 4.99 -8.33 -20.31
CA HIS A 74 5.30 -7.68 -21.60
C HIS A 74 4.54 -6.37 -21.80
N ASN A 75 3.23 -6.36 -21.52
CA ASN A 75 2.43 -5.14 -21.64
C ASN A 75 2.65 -4.19 -20.46
N THR A 76 2.66 -4.76 -19.24
CA THR A 76 2.65 -3.98 -17.99
C THR A 76 4.00 -3.37 -17.68
N MET A 77 5.10 -4.06 -17.99
CA MET A 77 6.45 -3.62 -17.62
C MET A 77 7.28 -3.11 -18.80
N LEU A 78 7.11 -3.70 -20.00
CA LEU A 78 7.91 -3.30 -21.16
C LEU A 78 7.28 -2.20 -22.00
N LYS A 79 5.99 -2.36 -22.36
CA LYS A 79 5.33 -1.43 -23.29
C LYS A 79 4.77 -0.18 -22.62
N ARG A 80 4.03 -0.34 -21.50
CA ARG A 80 3.27 0.74 -20.86
C ARG A 80 3.80 1.17 -19.51
N GLY A 81 4.60 0.32 -18.85
CA GLY A 81 5.19 0.57 -17.54
C GLY A 81 6.63 1.08 -17.63
N PRO A 82 7.49 0.64 -16.72
CA PRO A 82 8.85 1.15 -16.53
C PRO A 82 9.87 0.80 -17.64
N LYS A 83 9.44 0.15 -18.72
CA LYS A 83 10.29 -0.24 -19.87
C LYS A 83 11.52 -1.06 -19.45
N VAL A 84 11.32 -2.06 -18.60
CA VAL A 84 12.38 -2.95 -18.15
C VAL A 84 12.97 -3.75 -19.33
N SER A 85 14.26 -4.07 -19.27
CA SER A 85 14.89 -4.97 -20.23
C SER A 85 14.45 -6.40 -20.00
N VAL A 86 14.27 -7.18 -21.08
CA VAL A 86 13.84 -8.58 -21.02
C VAL A 86 14.69 -9.47 -21.89
N SER A 87 15.06 -10.63 -21.36
CA SER A 87 15.56 -11.75 -22.15
C SER A 87 14.79 -13.03 -21.87
N LYS A 88 14.71 -13.91 -22.86
CA LYS A 88 14.01 -15.20 -22.76
C LYS A 88 14.98 -16.32 -23.10
N ALA A 89 14.86 -17.43 -22.39
CA ALA A 89 15.63 -18.64 -22.64
C ALA A 89 14.72 -19.88 -22.51
N ASN A 90 15.26 -21.04 -22.89
CA ASN A 90 14.56 -22.34 -22.79
C ASN A 90 13.17 -22.34 -23.45
N LYS A 91 13.11 -21.89 -24.71
CA LYS A 91 11.84 -21.78 -25.47
C LYS A 91 10.76 -20.96 -24.71
N GLY A 92 11.19 -19.89 -24.04
CA GLY A 92 10.32 -19.00 -23.27
C GLY A 92 9.89 -19.50 -21.88
N LYS A 93 10.44 -20.61 -21.40
CA LYS A 93 10.18 -21.10 -20.03
C LYS A 93 10.95 -20.32 -18.95
N THR A 94 11.96 -19.55 -19.35
CA THR A 94 12.75 -18.69 -18.47
C THR A 94 12.63 -17.26 -18.95
N ILE A 95 12.23 -16.33 -18.07
CA ILE A 95 12.12 -14.91 -18.31
C ILE A 95 13.06 -14.19 -17.36
N THR A 96 13.98 -13.41 -17.89
CA THR A 96 14.85 -12.54 -17.11
C THR A 96 14.45 -11.10 -17.37
N LEU A 97 14.16 -10.37 -16.30
CA LEU A 97 13.87 -8.92 -16.30
C LEU A 97 15.06 -8.21 -15.67
N SER A 98 15.42 -7.04 -16.18
CA SER A 98 16.50 -6.22 -15.63
C SER A 98 16.09 -4.75 -15.62
N ALA A 99 16.29 -4.09 -14.47
CA ALA A 99 16.09 -2.67 -14.27
C ALA A 99 16.80 -2.22 -12.98
N ASN A 100 17.14 -0.95 -12.88
CA ASN A 100 17.71 -0.34 -11.66
C ASN A 100 18.92 -1.13 -11.09
N GLY A 101 19.80 -1.65 -11.95
CA GLY A 101 20.93 -2.47 -11.53
C GLY A 101 20.59 -3.90 -11.09
N ASN A 102 19.31 -4.24 -10.98
CA ASN A 102 18.86 -5.56 -10.55
C ASN A 102 18.46 -6.45 -11.74
N ARG A 103 18.63 -7.76 -11.53
CA ARG A 103 18.27 -8.80 -12.49
C ARG A 103 17.47 -9.89 -11.81
N VAL A 104 16.24 -10.12 -12.28
CA VAL A 104 15.33 -11.13 -11.74
C VAL A 104 14.99 -12.16 -12.81
N ARG A 105 15.32 -13.42 -12.53
CA ARG A 105 15.05 -14.54 -13.43
C ARG A 105 13.91 -15.39 -12.91
N PHE A 106 12.85 -15.47 -13.68
CA PHE A 106 11.65 -16.26 -13.41
C PHE A 106 11.67 -17.56 -14.20
N TYR A 107 11.20 -18.62 -13.59
CA TYR A 107 11.09 -19.94 -14.20
C TYR A 107 9.62 -20.36 -14.23
N LEU A 108 9.09 -20.64 -15.43
CA LEU A 108 7.68 -21.02 -15.62
C LEU A 108 7.35 -22.28 -14.80
N ASN A 109 6.25 -22.22 -14.05
CA ASN A 109 5.76 -23.29 -13.16
C ASN A 109 6.70 -23.65 -11.98
N LYS A 110 7.69 -22.83 -11.67
CA LYS A 110 8.58 -23.06 -10.51
C LYS A 110 8.34 -22.00 -9.45
N LYS A 111 8.26 -22.44 -8.18
CA LYS A 111 8.11 -21.56 -7.00
C LYS A 111 9.46 -21.04 -6.48
N TYR A 112 10.33 -20.65 -7.38
CA TYR A 112 11.57 -19.95 -7.08
C TYR A 112 11.97 -19.02 -8.23
N ILE A 113 12.78 -18.04 -7.90
CA ILE A 113 13.41 -17.10 -8.83
C ILE A 113 14.93 -17.08 -8.56
N LYS A 114 15.65 -16.35 -9.40
CA LYS A 114 17.01 -15.90 -9.08
C LYS A 114 17.06 -14.38 -9.13
N VAL A 115 17.43 -13.75 -8.02
CA VAL A 115 17.66 -12.31 -7.89
C VAL A 115 19.16 -12.09 -7.86
N ASN A 116 19.70 -11.38 -8.84
CA ASN A 116 21.14 -11.12 -8.97
C ASN A 116 22.00 -12.41 -8.84
N GLY A 117 21.49 -13.54 -9.35
CA GLY A 117 22.13 -14.84 -9.30
C GLY A 117 21.74 -15.72 -8.11
N LYS A 118 21.31 -15.13 -6.99
CA LYS A 118 20.91 -15.86 -5.76
C LYS A 118 19.50 -16.44 -5.91
N LYS A 119 19.33 -17.72 -5.51
CA LYS A 119 18.04 -18.41 -5.58
C LYS A 119 17.15 -18.07 -4.39
N GLU A 120 15.90 -17.71 -4.66
CA GLU A 120 14.90 -17.34 -3.66
C GLU A 120 13.57 -18.04 -3.91
N ARG A 121 12.86 -18.41 -2.84
CA ARG A 121 11.53 -19.05 -2.93
C ARG A 121 10.46 -17.97 -3.08
N ILE A 122 9.45 -18.26 -3.92
CA ILE A 122 8.26 -17.42 -4.08
C ILE A 122 7.00 -18.23 -3.83
N ARG A 123 5.94 -17.58 -3.36
CA ARG A 123 4.67 -18.24 -3.02
C ARG A 123 3.93 -18.76 -4.25
N THR A 124 3.94 -18.00 -5.35
CA THR A 124 3.19 -18.32 -6.58
C THR A 124 4.14 -18.35 -7.77
N ALA A 125 4.13 -19.48 -8.45
CA ALA A 125 4.96 -19.67 -9.65
C ALA A 125 4.46 -18.79 -10.82
N PRO A 126 5.34 -18.34 -11.73
CA PRO A 126 4.93 -17.82 -13.02
C PRO A 126 4.07 -18.83 -13.78
N VAL A 127 2.99 -18.39 -14.41
CA VAL A 127 2.06 -19.27 -15.12
C VAL A 127 1.82 -18.81 -16.56
N LYS A 128 1.43 -19.75 -17.43
CA LYS A 128 0.96 -19.48 -18.78
C LYS A 128 -0.57 -19.36 -18.74
N ALA A 129 -1.10 -18.20 -19.19
CA ALA A 129 -2.54 -17.95 -19.25
C ALA A 129 -2.97 -17.75 -20.72
N LYS A 130 -4.16 -18.23 -21.06
CA LYS A 130 -4.87 -17.87 -22.29
C LYS A 130 -5.86 -16.78 -22.00
N ILE A 131 -5.75 -15.66 -22.72
CA ILE A 131 -6.59 -14.47 -22.57
C ILE A 131 -7.01 -14.03 -23.97
N GLY A 132 -8.30 -14.16 -24.28
CA GLY A 132 -8.80 -13.84 -25.62
C GLY A 132 -8.07 -14.59 -26.74
N GLY A 133 -7.80 -15.88 -26.54
CA GLY A 133 -7.05 -16.71 -27.50
C GLY A 133 -5.54 -16.60 -27.42
N ALA A 134 -4.99 -15.48 -26.95
CA ALA A 134 -3.55 -15.26 -26.83
C ALA A 134 -2.94 -16.00 -25.64
N SER A 135 -1.77 -16.62 -25.84
CA SER A 135 -1.03 -17.31 -24.78
C SER A 135 0.02 -16.38 -24.19
N LEU A 136 -0.17 -16.02 -22.91
CA LEU A 136 0.61 -14.99 -22.20
C LEU A 136 1.27 -15.58 -20.95
N ILE A 137 2.47 -15.10 -20.62
CA ILE A 137 3.13 -15.44 -19.35
C ILE A 137 2.78 -14.38 -18.33
N MET A 138 2.30 -14.85 -17.17
CA MET A 138 1.93 -14.05 -16.02
C MET A 138 3.00 -14.22 -14.95
N LEU A 139 3.51 -13.12 -14.43
CA LEU A 139 4.48 -13.07 -13.34
C LEU A 139 3.83 -12.53 -12.06
N PRO A 140 4.24 -12.99 -10.86
CA PRO A 140 3.79 -12.40 -9.60
C PRO A 140 4.24 -10.94 -9.53
N ALA A 141 3.25 -10.03 -9.49
CA ALA A 141 3.47 -8.59 -9.68
C ALA A 141 4.42 -8.00 -8.63
N ARG A 142 4.14 -8.27 -7.35
CA ARG A 142 4.97 -7.78 -6.25
C ARG A 142 6.43 -8.14 -6.46
N VAL A 143 6.72 -9.41 -6.61
CA VAL A 143 8.08 -9.92 -6.84
C VAL A 143 8.72 -9.31 -8.10
N ALA A 144 7.94 -9.18 -9.19
CA ALA A 144 8.47 -8.65 -10.44
C ALA A 144 8.83 -7.16 -10.36
N PHE A 145 8.17 -6.38 -9.49
CA PHE A 145 8.47 -4.97 -9.32
C PHE A 145 9.48 -4.74 -8.18
N GLU A 146 9.24 -5.28 -6.99
CA GLU A 146 10.09 -5.04 -5.81
C GLU A 146 11.53 -5.52 -6.02
N GLU A 147 11.72 -6.72 -6.57
CA GLU A 147 13.06 -7.26 -6.82
C GLU A 147 13.84 -6.54 -7.93
N LEU A 148 13.15 -5.77 -8.75
CA LEU A 148 13.77 -4.85 -9.72
C LEU A 148 13.98 -3.44 -9.17
N GLY A 149 13.72 -3.21 -7.87
CA GLY A 149 13.88 -1.91 -7.23
C GLY A 149 12.77 -0.91 -7.51
N PHE A 150 11.60 -1.36 -7.96
CA PHE A 150 10.42 -0.52 -8.07
C PHE A 150 9.61 -0.55 -6.78
N HIS A 151 9.01 0.56 -6.46
CA HIS A 151 8.11 0.66 -5.34
C HIS A 151 6.73 0.10 -5.71
N TYR A 152 6.20 -0.83 -4.89
CA TYR A 152 4.96 -1.56 -5.15
C TYR A 152 3.97 -1.39 -4.00
N ILE A 153 2.77 -0.90 -4.30
CA ILE A 153 1.66 -0.76 -3.35
C ILE A 153 0.44 -1.48 -3.89
N TYR A 154 -0.20 -2.28 -3.04
CA TYR A 154 -1.49 -2.89 -3.35
C TYR A 154 -2.61 -2.24 -2.53
N ASN A 155 -3.57 -1.65 -3.22
CA ASN A 155 -4.80 -1.14 -2.61
C ASN A 155 -5.92 -2.18 -2.81
N LYS A 156 -6.36 -2.81 -1.72
CA LYS A 156 -7.35 -3.89 -1.74
C LYS A 156 -8.74 -3.39 -2.11
N SER A 157 -9.19 -2.25 -1.57
CA SER A 157 -10.52 -1.68 -1.83
C SER A 157 -10.68 -1.26 -3.29
N LYS A 158 -9.66 -0.64 -3.87
CA LYS A 158 -9.65 -0.22 -5.29
C LYS A 158 -9.30 -1.37 -6.24
N LYS A 159 -8.95 -2.56 -5.72
CA LYS A 159 -8.41 -3.70 -6.49
C LYS A 159 -7.32 -3.25 -7.45
N ALA A 160 -6.34 -2.49 -6.93
CA ALA A 160 -5.34 -1.81 -7.74
C ALA A 160 -3.93 -1.96 -7.15
N ILE A 161 -2.95 -2.01 -8.05
CA ILE A 161 -1.53 -1.91 -7.75
C ILE A 161 -1.04 -0.55 -8.24
N TYR A 162 -0.27 0.12 -7.42
CA TYR A 162 0.46 1.34 -7.76
C TYR A 162 1.95 1.04 -7.71
N VAL A 163 2.65 1.37 -8.79
CA VAL A 163 4.09 1.17 -8.94
C VAL A 163 4.72 2.49 -9.30
N THR A 164 5.81 2.83 -8.64
CA THR A 164 6.63 4.00 -8.98
C THR A 164 8.07 3.57 -9.23
N GLY A 165 8.78 4.32 -10.08
CA GLY A 165 10.21 4.09 -10.33
C GLY A 165 11.03 4.44 -9.09
N ASN A 166 12.15 3.74 -8.91
CA ASN A 166 13.19 4.20 -8.01
C ASN A 166 13.91 5.37 -8.73
N THR A 167 13.88 6.56 -8.15
CA THR A 167 14.62 7.71 -8.67
C THR A 167 16.11 7.57 -8.33
N THR A 168 16.79 6.64 -9.00
CA THR A 168 18.24 6.71 -9.13
C THR A 168 18.53 7.38 -10.46
N THR A 169 19.05 8.60 -10.37
CA THR A 169 19.44 9.49 -11.46
C THR A 169 20.40 8.82 -12.44
N THR A 170 20.03 8.76 -13.73
CA THR A 170 20.99 8.92 -14.84
C THR A 170 20.32 9.70 -15.96
N ASN A 171 20.81 10.93 -16.14
CA ASN A 171 20.79 11.81 -17.31
C ASN A 171 19.48 11.97 -18.13
N ALA A 172 18.81 13.10 -17.90
CA ALA A 172 18.03 13.83 -18.90
C ALA A 172 18.31 15.33 -18.77
N PRO A 173 18.18 16.13 -19.86
CA PRO A 173 18.77 17.45 -19.96
C PRO A 173 18.10 18.49 -19.05
N ALA A 174 18.90 19.47 -18.68
CA ALA A 174 18.62 20.53 -17.75
C ALA A 174 17.36 21.36 -18.06
N SER A 175 16.46 21.47 -17.07
CA SER A 175 15.69 22.68 -16.83
C SER A 175 15.10 22.68 -15.43
N THR A 176 15.43 23.71 -14.67
CA THR A 176 15.03 24.14 -13.31
C THR A 176 15.73 23.44 -12.13
N PRO A 177 16.16 24.19 -11.11
CA PRO A 177 16.96 23.68 -10.00
C PRO A 177 16.12 22.78 -9.11
N ILE A 178 16.42 21.46 -9.15
CA ILE A 178 15.87 20.48 -8.22
C ILE A 178 16.63 20.66 -6.91
N VAL A 179 15.91 21.06 -5.88
CA VAL A 179 16.38 20.96 -4.50
C VAL A 179 16.71 19.47 -4.26
N ASN A 180 17.95 19.15 -3.92
CA ASN A 180 18.40 17.80 -3.58
C ASN A 180 17.52 17.20 -2.47
N GLU A 181 16.56 16.31 -2.84
CA GLU A 181 15.81 15.55 -1.83
C GLU A 181 16.76 14.54 -1.16
N PRO A 182 16.83 14.49 0.17
CA PRO A 182 17.64 13.50 0.86
C PRO A 182 17.13 12.09 0.56
N ALA A 183 18.05 11.16 0.27
CA ALA A 183 17.73 9.76 0.00
C ALA A 183 16.97 9.11 1.17
N VAL A 184 15.89 8.35 0.86
CA VAL A 184 15.09 7.66 1.90
C VAL A 184 15.88 6.49 2.48
N ASN A 185 16.31 6.63 3.73
CA ASN A 185 16.99 5.55 4.45
C ASN A 185 15.98 4.58 5.07
N THR A 186 15.56 3.57 4.31
CA THR A 186 14.60 2.56 4.78
C THR A 186 15.17 1.63 5.86
N GLY A 187 16.50 1.57 6.01
CA GLY A 187 17.20 0.80 7.03
C GLY A 187 17.50 1.58 8.32
N LEU A 188 17.02 2.83 8.44
CA LEU A 188 17.28 3.70 9.59
C LEU A 188 16.91 3.00 10.91
N GLN A 189 17.87 2.95 11.83
CA GLN A 189 17.71 2.41 13.17
C GLN A 189 17.47 3.53 14.18
N ALA A 190 16.60 3.30 15.15
CA ALA A 190 16.31 4.29 16.17
C ALA A 190 17.51 4.64 17.04
N THR A 191 18.47 3.74 17.16
CA THR A 191 19.75 3.98 17.88
C THR A 191 20.53 5.19 17.31
N ALA A 192 20.33 5.51 16.04
CA ALA A 192 20.93 6.70 15.42
C ALA A 192 20.42 8.01 16.03
N PHE A 193 19.19 8.03 16.57
CA PHE A 193 18.58 9.26 17.11
C PHE A 193 19.17 9.70 18.45
N LYS A 194 19.92 8.85 19.15
CA LYS A 194 20.41 9.12 20.51
C LYS A 194 21.09 10.48 20.60
N ASN A 195 21.93 10.82 19.63
CA ASN A 195 22.73 12.05 19.62
C ASN A 195 22.25 13.07 18.57
N MET A 196 21.14 12.81 17.87
CA MET A 196 20.60 13.74 16.87
C MET A 196 19.94 14.94 17.53
N SER A 197 20.15 16.10 16.94
CA SER A 197 19.35 17.31 17.18
C SER A 197 17.93 17.11 16.62
N THR A 198 17.01 17.98 17.00
CA THR A 198 15.63 17.95 16.49
C THR A 198 15.56 18.09 14.97
N GLN A 199 16.45 18.92 14.39
CA GLN A 199 16.48 19.12 12.94
C GLN A 199 17.05 17.90 12.20
N GLU A 200 18.08 17.26 12.75
CA GLU A 200 18.64 16.03 12.17
C GLU A 200 17.63 14.88 12.22
N PHE A 201 16.87 14.74 13.32
CA PHE A 201 15.77 13.78 13.40
C PHE A 201 14.74 14.02 12.29
N ILE A 202 14.28 15.28 12.13
CA ILE A 202 13.30 15.63 11.08
C ILE A 202 13.87 15.33 9.69
N ASN A 203 15.12 15.64 9.43
CA ASN A 203 15.76 15.38 8.15
C ASN A 203 15.96 13.87 7.87
N ALA A 204 16.15 13.07 8.92
CA ALA A 204 16.28 11.62 8.81
C ALA A 204 14.93 10.91 8.62
N VAL A 205 13.88 11.34 9.33
CA VAL A 205 12.56 10.68 9.34
C VAL A 205 11.63 11.27 8.28
N GLY A 206 11.79 12.54 7.93
CA GLY A 206 10.93 13.25 6.96
C GLY A 206 10.81 12.57 5.60
N PRO A 207 11.91 12.16 4.95
CA PRO A 207 11.84 11.43 3.69
C PRO A 207 11.07 10.09 3.82
N ILE A 208 11.21 9.39 4.95
CA ILE A 208 10.50 8.13 5.23
C ILE A 208 9.00 8.41 5.39
N ALA A 209 8.63 9.43 6.19
CA ALA A 209 7.24 9.81 6.40
C ALA A 209 6.57 10.30 5.11
N ARG A 210 7.28 11.06 4.26
CA ARG A 210 6.80 11.48 2.94
C ARG A 210 6.52 10.29 2.03
N GLU A 211 7.46 9.36 1.97
CA GLU A 211 7.31 8.16 1.15
C GLU A 211 6.13 7.29 1.64
N ASP A 212 5.93 7.22 2.95
CA ASP A 212 4.77 6.55 3.54
C ASP A 212 3.46 7.29 3.24
N TYR A 213 3.43 8.62 3.33
CA TYR A 213 2.28 9.44 2.93
C TYR A 213 1.86 9.19 1.48
N ARG A 214 2.80 9.16 0.55
CA ARG A 214 2.54 8.85 -0.86
C ARG A 214 1.86 7.48 -1.06
N LYS A 215 2.08 6.55 -0.13
CA LYS A 215 1.52 5.19 -0.13
C LYS A 215 0.16 5.09 0.52
N THR A 216 0.02 5.76 1.66
CA THR A 216 -1.09 5.52 2.59
C THR A 216 -2.13 6.63 2.59
N GLY A 217 -1.73 7.86 2.27
CA GLY A 217 -2.54 9.05 2.41
C GLY A 217 -2.53 9.65 3.83
N VAL A 218 -1.83 9.04 4.78
CA VAL A 218 -1.56 9.64 6.10
C VAL A 218 -0.48 10.68 5.91
N LEU A 219 -0.79 11.96 6.16
CA LEU A 219 0.12 13.08 5.91
C LEU A 219 1.46 12.91 6.63
N ALA A 220 2.55 13.20 5.94
CA ALA A 220 3.89 13.11 6.51
C ALA A 220 4.07 14.02 7.71
N SER A 221 3.47 15.22 7.68
CA SER A 221 3.45 16.15 8.81
C SER A 221 2.78 15.56 10.04
N VAL A 222 1.68 14.82 9.87
CA VAL A 222 0.96 14.14 10.95
C VAL A 222 1.81 12.99 11.50
N THR A 223 2.36 12.15 10.63
CA THR A 223 3.25 11.03 11.02
C THR A 223 4.48 11.53 11.77
N LEU A 224 5.13 12.61 11.29
CA LEU A 224 6.28 13.21 11.97
C LEU A 224 5.92 13.78 13.34
N ALA A 225 4.82 14.52 13.45
CA ALA A 225 4.38 15.10 14.72
C ALA A 225 4.07 14.00 15.75
N GLN A 226 3.38 12.93 15.34
CA GLN A 226 3.14 11.77 16.19
C GLN A 226 4.45 11.07 16.57
N ALA A 227 5.35 10.82 15.61
CA ALA A 227 6.65 10.20 15.89
C ALA A 227 7.48 11.01 16.90
N ILE A 228 7.50 12.34 16.78
CA ILE A 228 8.16 13.25 17.73
C ILE A 228 7.54 13.10 19.13
N ASN A 229 6.22 13.20 19.22
CA ASN A 229 5.48 13.16 20.47
C ASN A 229 5.60 11.80 21.17
N GLU A 230 5.32 10.70 20.47
CA GLU A 230 5.24 9.35 21.03
C GLU A 230 6.63 8.76 21.38
N SER A 231 7.67 9.12 20.62
CA SER A 231 9.01 8.57 20.83
C SER A 231 9.97 9.50 21.59
N GLY A 232 9.55 10.73 21.90
CA GLY A 232 10.46 11.75 22.42
C GLY A 232 11.65 11.98 21.50
N TRP A 233 11.38 12.30 20.22
CA TRP A 233 12.42 12.46 19.20
C TRP A 233 13.23 11.19 18.92
N GLY A 234 12.60 10.04 19.00
CA GLY A 234 13.24 8.75 18.85
C GLY A 234 14.14 8.32 20.02
N LYS A 235 14.17 9.08 21.11
CA LYS A 235 15.09 8.89 22.25
C LYS A 235 14.51 8.04 23.39
N SER A 236 13.20 7.69 23.33
CA SER A 236 12.59 6.84 24.36
C SER A 236 13.26 5.45 24.40
N GLY A 237 13.36 4.85 25.59
CA GLY A 237 13.96 3.53 25.75
C GLY A 237 13.26 2.46 24.93
N LEU A 238 11.93 2.52 24.79
CA LEU A 238 11.17 1.63 23.92
C LEU A 238 11.65 1.77 22.46
N THR A 239 11.67 2.98 21.94
CA THR A 239 12.05 3.26 20.55
C THR A 239 13.47 2.80 20.27
N GLN A 240 14.43 3.12 21.15
CA GLN A 240 15.84 2.74 21.00
C GLN A 240 16.04 1.23 20.93
N ASN A 241 15.26 0.44 21.68
CA ASN A 241 15.42 -1.00 21.76
C ASN A 241 14.60 -1.79 20.73
N SER A 242 13.63 -1.15 20.06
CA SER A 242 12.65 -1.86 19.22
C SER A 242 12.34 -1.20 17.88
N ASN A 243 12.90 -0.03 17.57
CA ASN A 243 12.50 0.81 16.43
C ASN A 243 10.99 1.19 16.43
N ASN A 244 10.30 1.04 17.56
CA ASN A 244 8.86 1.31 17.69
C ASN A 244 8.64 2.79 18.01
N MET A 245 8.30 3.55 16.98
CA MET A 245 8.15 5.02 17.08
C MET A 245 6.85 5.47 17.73
N PHE A 246 5.84 4.61 17.79
CA PHE A 246 4.46 4.99 18.18
C PHE A 246 3.92 4.17 19.36
N GLY A 247 4.75 3.42 20.05
CA GLY A 247 4.30 2.60 21.16
C GLY A 247 3.30 1.50 20.77
N MET A 248 3.40 0.96 19.57
CA MET A 248 2.49 -0.10 19.08
C MET A 248 2.64 -1.36 19.92
N LYS A 249 1.56 -1.75 20.62
CA LYS A 249 1.49 -3.01 21.38
C LYS A 249 1.32 -4.22 20.46
N THR A 250 1.72 -5.41 20.88
CA THR A 250 1.56 -6.66 20.14
C THR A 250 0.10 -7.02 19.94
N SER A 251 -0.76 -6.64 20.89
CA SER A 251 -2.20 -6.79 20.82
C SER A 251 -2.83 -5.45 21.15
N LEU A 252 -3.68 -4.97 20.26
CA LEU A 252 -4.52 -3.81 20.47
C LEU A 252 -5.94 -4.33 20.64
N SER A 253 -6.40 -4.41 21.88
CA SER A 253 -7.73 -4.92 22.25
C SER A 253 -8.84 -4.21 21.48
N GLY A 254 -9.77 -4.98 20.91
CA GLY A 254 -10.90 -4.46 20.14
C GLY A 254 -10.56 -3.95 18.74
N ASN A 255 -9.30 -4.06 18.28
CA ASN A 255 -8.89 -3.64 16.95
C ASN A 255 -8.38 -4.80 16.12
N SER A 256 -8.79 -4.80 14.85
CA SER A 256 -8.21 -5.65 13.81
C SER A 256 -7.89 -4.78 12.59
N TRP A 257 -6.78 -5.05 11.92
CA TRP A 257 -6.46 -4.39 10.65
C TRP A 257 -5.67 -5.31 9.72
N SER A 258 -5.83 -5.06 8.43
CA SER A 258 -5.06 -5.72 7.39
C SER A 258 -3.91 -4.82 6.94
N GLY A 259 -2.84 -5.43 6.45
CA GLY A 259 -1.70 -4.69 5.94
C GLY A 259 -0.62 -4.38 6.97
N SER A 260 -0.74 -4.90 8.21
CA SER A 260 0.37 -4.85 9.17
C SER A 260 1.62 -5.46 8.56
N VAL A 261 2.74 -4.77 8.69
CA VAL A 261 4.06 -5.23 8.24
C VAL A 261 4.89 -5.81 9.38
N TRP A 262 4.34 -5.82 10.60
CA TRP A 262 4.95 -6.51 11.72
C TRP A 262 4.93 -8.03 11.48
N ASP A 263 5.98 -8.73 11.93
CA ASP A 263 6.16 -10.18 11.69
C ASP A 263 5.25 -11.07 12.56
N GLY A 264 4.45 -10.46 13.46
CA GLY A 264 3.52 -11.15 14.35
C GLY A 264 4.16 -11.77 15.59
N ARG A 265 5.49 -11.65 15.80
CA ARG A 265 6.21 -12.35 16.87
C ARG A 265 7.31 -11.55 17.57
N SER A 266 8.00 -10.64 16.88
CA SER A 266 9.09 -9.85 17.45
C SER A 266 8.58 -8.77 18.39
N TYR A 267 8.97 -8.79 19.67
CA TYR A 267 8.53 -7.80 20.65
C TYR A 267 9.61 -7.52 21.71
N VAL A 268 9.39 -6.47 22.45
CA VAL A 268 10.08 -6.15 23.70
C VAL A 268 9.06 -6.01 24.83
N GLU A 269 9.47 -6.39 26.03
CA GLU A 269 8.64 -6.21 27.24
C GLU A 269 9.08 -4.93 27.96
N VAL A 270 8.12 -4.10 28.33
CA VAL A 270 8.36 -2.85 29.04
C VAL A 270 7.39 -2.74 30.22
N LYS A 271 7.92 -2.40 31.38
CA LYS A 271 7.08 -2.02 32.53
C LYS A 271 6.46 -0.64 32.23
N THR A 272 5.14 -0.58 32.18
CA THR A 272 4.37 0.64 31.94
C THR A 272 3.37 0.85 33.09
N ARG A 273 3.05 2.11 33.36
CA ARG A 273 2.01 2.47 34.32
C ARG A 273 0.72 2.65 33.54
N GLU A 274 -0.31 1.94 33.94
CA GLU A 274 -1.66 2.07 33.41
C GLU A 274 -2.63 2.40 34.56
N GLU A 275 -3.74 3.03 34.23
CA GLU A 275 -4.77 3.36 35.20
C GLU A 275 -5.95 2.40 35.06
N TYR A 276 -6.25 1.65 36.10
CA TYR A 276 -7.40 0.77 36.21
C TYR A 276 -8.29 1.23 37.37
N ASN A 277 -9.53 1.61 37.08
CA ASN A 277 -10.50 2.07 38.07
C ASN A 277 -9.94 3.19 38.98
N GLY A 278 -9.27 4.18 38.39
CA GLY A 278 -8.66 5.30 39.14
C GLY A 278 -7.38 4.95 39.89
N LYS A 279 -6.88 3.70 39.82
CA LYS A 279 -5.64 3.28 40.48
C LYS A 279 -4.52 3.08 39.45
N LYS A 280 -3.36 3.70 39.69
CA LYS A 280 -2.16 3.49 38.87
C LYS A 280 -1.55 2.14 39.23
N VAL A 281 -1.47 1.25 38.26
CA VAL A 281 -0.81 -0.07 38.37
C VAL A 281 0.35 -0.16 37.39
N THR A 282 1.42 -0.81 37.84
CA THR A 282 2.55 -1.10 36.92
C THR A 282 2.31 -2.48 36.32
N ILE A 283 2.24 -2.57 35.00
CA ILE A 283 2.12 -3.82 34.27
C ILE A 283 3.31 -4.01 33.32
N THR A 284 3.58 -5.24 32.97
CA THR A 284 4.51 -5.56 31.86
C THR A 284 3.70 -5.68 30.58
N ALA A 285 3.94 -4.79 29.62
CA ALA A 285 3.29 -4.81 28.34
C ALA A 285 4.28 -5.20 27.22
N LYS A 286 3.77 -5.92 26.21
CA LYS A 286 4.52 -6.33 25.03
C LYS A 286 4.33 -5.33 23.90
N PHE A 287 5.43 -4.76 23.44
CA PHE A 287 5.44 -3.80 22.34
C PHE A 287 6.12 -4.41 21.11
N ARG A 288 5.57 -4.15 19.94
CA ARG A 288 6.12 -4.62 18.66
C ARG A 288 7.57 -4.16 18.50
N LYS A 289 8.40 -5.03 17.97
CA LYS A 289 9.77 -4.72 17.55
C LYS A 289 9.84 -4.77 16.03
N TYR A 290 10.47 -3.75 15.44
CA TYR A 290 10.58 -3.61 13.99
C TYR A 290 12.04 -3.69 13.55
N PRO A 291 12.32 -4.22 12.35
CA PRO A 291 13.65 -4.21 11.74
C PRO A 291 14.20 -2.80 11.48
N SER A 292 13.32 -1.80 11.31
CA SER A 292 13.72 -0.40 11.08
C SER A 292 12.62 0.58 11.47
N VAL A 293 12.98 1.85 11.59
CA VAL A 293 12.05 2.97 11.77
C VAL A 293 11.02 3.05 10.63
N ALA A 294 11.44 2.78 9.40
CA ALA A 294 10.55 2.80 8.24
C ALA A 294 9.43 1.75 8.36
N GLN A 295 9.73 0.57 8.89
CA GLN A 295 8.70 -0.45 9.10
C GLN A 295 7.75 -0.09 10.26
N SER A 296 8.24 0.58 11.31
CA SER A 296 7.39 1.12 12.36
C SER A 296 6.40 2.15 11.82
N ILE A 297 6.86 3.07 10.96
CA ILE A 297 6.00 4.06 10.30
C ILE A 297 4.97 3.37 9.41
N ALA A 298 5.39 2.42 8.58
CA ALA A 298 4.50 1.70 7.67
C ALA A 298 3.42 0.89 8.42
N ASP A 299 3.77 0.24 9.54
CA ASP A 299 2.81 -0.51 10.36
C ASP A 299 1.79 0.42 11.05
N HIS A 300 2.28 1.56 11.56
CA HIS A 300 1.43 2.59 12.16
C HIS A 300 0.43 3.17 11.14
N SER A 301 0.87 3.53 9.95
CA SER A 301 -0.02 4.05 8.92
C SER A 301 -0.99 2.98 8.41
N ALA A 302 -0.57 1.71 8.36
CA ALA A 302 -1.47 0.59 8.08
C ALA A 302 -2.56 0.45 9.17
N TYR A 303 -2.19 0.62 10.44
CA TYR A 303 -3.14 0.68 11.55
C TYR A 303 -4.13 1.84 11.37
N LEU A 304 -3.65 3.07 11.19
CA LEU A 304 -4.49 4.23 11.04
C LEU A 304 -5.48 4.12 9.86
N SER A 305 -5.04 3.53 8.77
CA SER A 305 -5.85 3.40 7.55
C SER A 305 -6.83 2.22 7.58
N ASN A 306 -6.60 1.21 8.42
CA ASN A 306 -7.34 -0.06 8.32
C ASN A 306 -7.92 -0.57 9.64
N ALA A 307 -7.62 0.05 10.78
CA ALA A 307 -8.21 -0.33 12.06
C ALA A 307 -9.73 -0.20 12.02
N MET A 308 -10.41 -1.19 12.60
CA MET A 308 -11.86 -1.27 12.63
C MET A 308 -12.37 -0.97 14.05
N ASN A 309 -13.55 -0.37 14.11
CA ASN A 309 -14.36 -0.28 15.32
C ASN A 309 -15.74 -0.86 14.98
N GLY A 310 -15.96 -2.12 15.34
CA GLY A 310 -17.07 -2.89 14.83
C GLY A 310 -17.00 -3.03 13.30
N ALA A 311 -18.09 -2.73 12.60
CA ALA A 311 -18.18 -2.81 11.14
C ALA A 311 -17.60 -1.59 10.40
N ARG A 312 -17.23 -0.52 11.11
CA ARG A 312 -16.74 0.75 10.51
C ARG A 312 -15.24 0.92 10.69
N ARG A 313 -14.60 1.68 9.81
CA ARG A 313 -13.21 2.11 10.03
C ARG A 313 -13.14 3.02 11.24
N ARG A 314 -12.15 2.79 12.09
CA ARG A 314 -11.95 3.60 13.30
C ARG A 314 -11.64 5.06 12.98
N TYR A 315 -10.86 5.30 11.94
CA TYR A 315 -10.45 6.64 11.47
C TYR A 315 -10.98 6.88 10.05
N ASP A 316 -12.31 6.76 9.89
CA ASP A 316 -12.94 6.93 8.58
C ASP A 316 -12.72 8.35 8.04
N GLY A 317 -12.42 8.47 6.76
CA GLY A 317 -12.08 9.74 6.11
C GLY A 317 -10.65 10.24 6.34
N LEU A 318 -9.82 9.56 7.15
CA LEU A 318 -8.45 10.00 7.45
C LEU A 318 -7.62 10.25 6.18
N THR A 319 -7.67 9.33 5.25
CA THR A 319 -6.85 9.38 4.02
C THR A 319 -7.51 10.15 2.86
N ASP A 320 -8.72 10.66 3.08
CA ASP A 320 -9.49 11.37 2.07
C ASP A 320 -9.25 12.90 2.13
N THR A 321 -8.64 13.38 3.22
CA THR A 321 -8.30 14.78 3.41
C THR A 321 -6.79 15.04 3.31
N LYS A 322 -6.43 16.18 2.72
CA LYS A 322 -5.04 16.70 2.68
C LYS A 322 -4.79 17.79 3.73
N SER A 323 -5.70 17.95 4.68
CA SER A 323 -5.54 18.88 5.80
C SER A 323 -5.05 18.15 7.04
N TYR A 324 -3.86 18.50 7.54
CA TYR A 324 -3.36 17.90 8.78
C TYR A 324 -4.28 18.17 9.98
N SER A 325 -4.91 19.34 10.04
CA SER A 325 -5.85 19.64 11.10
C SER A 325 -7.09 18.72 11.08
N SER A 326 -7.59 18.39 9.87
CA SER A 326 -8.66 17.43 9.68
C SER A 326 -8.21 16.02 10.07
N GLN A 327 -7.02 15.58 9.65
CA GLN A 327 -6.50 14.27 10.03
C GLN A 327 -6.34 14.15 11.55
N LEU A 328 -5.76 15.13 12.22
CA LEU A 328 -5.60 15.13 13.68
C LEU A 328 -6.95 15.09 14.40
N THR A 329 -7.95 15.82 13.91
CA THR A 329 -9.31 15.80 14.45
C THR A 329 -9.96 14.41 14.32
N ILE A 330 -9.79 13.76 13.15
CA ILE A 330 -10.28 12.40 12.91
C ILE A 330 -9.61 11.41 13.86
N LEU A 331 -8.29 11.50 14.04
CA LEU A 331 -7.54 10.65 14.99
C LEU A 331 -8.03 10.80 16.42
N GLN A 332 -8.23 12.04 16.89
CA GLN A 332 -8.74 12.30 18.23
C GLN A 332 -10.18 11.77 18.41
N LYS A 333 -11.08 12.06 17.47
CA LYS A 333 -12.47 11.54 17.48
C LYS A 333 -12.53 10.02 17.42
N GLY A 334 -11.61 9.38 16.71
CA GLY A 334 -11.46 7.93 16.65
C GLY A 334 -10.81 7.32 17.91
N GLY A 335 -10.46 8.15 18.91
CA GLY A 335 -9.90 7.70 20.19
C GLY A 335 -8.45 7.24 20.10
N TYR A 336 -7.65 7.82 19.19
CA TYR A 336 -6.21 7.57 19.16
C TYR A 336 -5.55 8.01 20.46
N CYS A 337 -5.95 9.18 20.94
CA CYS A 337 -5.54 9.72 22.23
C CYS A 337 -6.74 10.36 22.92
N THR A 338 -6.92 10.11 24.23
CA THR A 338 -8.02 10.64 25.03
C THR A 338 -7.70 12.04 25.62
N TRP A 339 -6.44 12.45 25.57
CA TRP A 339 -6.05 13.75 26.08
C TRP A 339 -6.55 14.88 25.18
N SER A 340 -7.28 15.84 25.75
CA SER A 340 -7.90 16.94 25.02
C SER A 340 -6.90 17.88 24.32
N GLY A 341 -5.68 18.01 24.85
CA GLY A 341 -4.59 18.80 24.28
C GLY A 341 -3.87 18.19 23.07
N TYR A 342 -4.20 16.95 22.69
CA TYR A 342 -3.49 16.20 21.67
C TYR A 342 -3.40 16.91 20.30
N VAL A 343 -4.53 17.41 19.78
CA VAL A 343 -4.56 18.11 18.49
C VAL A 343 -3.76 19.41 18.53
N SER A 344 -3.87 20.18 19.65
CA SER A 344 -3.14 21.46 19.79
C SER A 344 -1.62 21.22 19.88
N GLU A 345 -1.19 20.19 20.62
CA GLU A 345 0.22 19.82 20.74
C GLU A 345 0.83 19.44 19.40
N LEU A 346 0.19 18.51 18.68
CA LEU A 346 0.69 18.11 17.38
C LEU A 346 0.63 19.23 16.34
N THR A 347 -0.40 20.09 16.39
CA THR A 347 -0.47 21.29 15.55
C THR A 347 0.69 22.25 15.84
N THR A 348 1.06 22.41 17.10
CA THR A 348 2.21 23.25 17.51
C THR A 348 3.52 22.68 16.96
N LEU A 349 3.73 21.36 17.05
CA LEU A 349 4.89 20.69 16.46
C LEU A 349 4.94 20.88 14.94
N ILE A 350 3.82 20.66 14.24
CA ILE A 350 3.74 20.81 12.77
C ILE A 350 4.13 22.24 12.35
N LYS A 351 3.58 23.25 13.01
CA LYS A 351 3.87 24.66 12.70
C LYS A 351 5.28 25.04 13.08
N LYS A 352 5.73 24.70 14.29
CA LYS A 352 7.04 25.09 14.83
C LYS A 352 8.20 24.59 13.97
N TYR A 353 8.07 23.39 13.41
CA TYR A 353 9.13 22.74 12.64
C TYR A 353 8.85 22.69 11.13
N ASP A 354 7.82 23.38 10.66
CA ASP A 354 7.42 23.42 9.24
C ASP A 354 7.33 22.01 8.63
N LEU A 355 6.61 21.13 9.34
CA LEU A 355 6.55 19.73 8.93
C LEU A 355 5.72 19.50 7.66
N THR A 356 4.85 20.46 7.29
CA THR A 356 4.04 20.40 6.07
C THR A 356 4.86 20.39 4.78
N LYS A 357 6.12 20.83 4.83
CA LYS A 357 7.05 20.70 3.69
C LYS A 357 7.26 19.26 3.22
N TRP A 358 6.91 18.27 4.07
CA TRP A 358 7.00 16.86 3.75
C TRP A 358 5.72 16.28 3.15
N ASP A 359 4.62 17.04 3.06
CA ASP A 359 3.32 16.63 2.52
C ASP A 359 3.20 16.75 0.98
N ASN A 360 4.31 16.96 0.27
CA ASN A 360 4.38 17.17 -1.19
C ASN A 360 4.77 15.91 -1.95
#